data_a33148632cdb0fe8a668aefa7e7ac4fa
#
_entry.id   a33148632cdb0fe8a668aefa7e7ac4fa
#
_cell.length_a   1.000
_cell.length_b   1.000
_cell.length_c   1.000
_cell.angle_alpha   90.00
_cell.angle_beta   90.00
_cell.angle_gamma   90.00
#
_symmetry.space_group_name_H-M   'P 1'
#
loop_
_entity.id
_entity.type
_entity.pdbx_description
1 polymer ?
#
loop_
_entity_poly.entity_id
_entity_poly.type
_entity_poly.pdbx_seq_one_letter_code
_entity_poly.pdbx_strand_id
1 'polypeptide(L)' 'MKSFLQKERQRIFREVTKQYQDEGYNIKESKRMAKQDTDDIMSDKETFIDNYISDVWEDVDE' A
#
# COMPACT_ATOMS: atom_id res chain seq x y z
N MET A 1 -6.43 -6.11 -15.03
CA MET A 1 -5.40 -5.10 -14.78
C MET A 1 -5.50 -4.59 -13.35
N LYS A 2 -4.37 -4.44 -12.71
CA LYS A 2 -4.39 -3.98 -11.33
C LYS A 2 -4.60 -2.49 -11.26
N SER A 3 -5.30 -2.04 -10.24
CA SER A 3 -5.54 -0.64 -10.07
C SER A 3 -4.26 0.07 -9.62
N PHE A 4 -4.28 1.38 -9.76
CA PHE A 4 -3.16 2.19 -9.33
C PHE A 4 -2.87 2.00 -7.84
N LEU A 5 -3.94 1.93 -7.05
CA LEU A 5 -3.78 1.77 -5.62
C LEU A 5 -3.14 0.43 -5.25
N GLN A 6 -3.49 -0.61 -5.97
CA GLN A 6 -2.91 -1.91 -5.69
C GLN A 6 -1.43 -1.92 -5.98
N LYS A 7 -1.03 -1.30 -7.08
CA LYS A 7 0.37 -1.23 -7.43
C LYS A 7 1.15 -0.43 -6.40
N GLU A 8 0.59 0.68 -6.00
CA GLU A 8 1.23 1.53 -5.02
C GLU A 8 1.38 0.80 -3.70
N ARG A 9 0.34 0.11 -3.29
CA ARG A 9 0.36 -0.62 -2.04
C ARG A 9 1.43 -1.70 -2.04
N GLN A 10 1.53 -2.44 -3.13
CA GLN A 10 2.52 -3.49 -3.23
C GLN A 10 3.93 -2.92 -3.20
N ARG A 11 4.13 -1.80 -3.85
CA ARG A 11 5.43 -1.18 -3.89
C ARG A 11 5.85 -0.72 -2.50
N ILE A 12 4.95 -0.05 -1.80
CA ILE A 12 5.24 0.42 -0.47
C ILE A 12 5.50 -0.74 0.48
N PHE A 13 4.67 -1.75 0.39
CA PHE A 13 4.82 -2.91 1.24
C PHE A 13 6.18 -3.56 1.05
N ARG A 14 6.60 -3.67 -0.19
CA ARG A 14 7.88 -4.30 -0.49
C ARG A 14 9.04 -3.47 0.04
N GLU A 15 8.96 -2.17 -0.13
CA GLU A 15 10.02 -1.30 0.34
C GLU A 15 10.13 -1.30 1.85
N VAL A 16 9.01 -1.22 2.53
CA VAL A 16 9.02 -1.22 3.98
C VAL A 16 9.50 -2.55 4.52
N THR A 17 9.07 -3.63 3.89
CA THR A 17 9.53 -4.94 4.30
C THR A 17 11.05 -5.03 4.21
N LYS A 18 11.59 -4.52 3.13
CA LYS A 18 13.04 -4.56 2.95
C LYS A 18 13.75 -3.74 4.00
N GLN A 19 13.19 -2.60 4.34
CA GLN A 19 13.78 -1.75 5.37
C GLN A 19 13.86 -2.46 6.71
N TYR A 20 12.79 -3.15 7.07
CA TYR A 20 12.80 -3.86 8.34
C TYR A 20 13.80 -5.01 8.32
N GLN A 21 13.91 -5.68 7.19
CA GLN A 21 14.91 -6.73 7.08
C GLN A 21 16.32 -6.18 7.23
N ASP A 22 16.57 -5.03 6.66
CA ASP A 22 17.87 -4.39 6.81
C ASP A 22 18.16 -4.05 8.24
N GLU A 23 17.14 -3.80 9.02
CA GLU A 23 17.32 -3.48 10.42
C GLU A 23 17.51 -4.71 11.30
N GLY A 24 17.34 -5.90 10.73
CA GLY A 24 17.58 -7.10 11.48
C GLY A 24 16.36 -7.95 11.77
N TYR A 25 15.17 -7.51 11.37
CA TYR A 25 13.98 -8.29 11.59
C TYR A 25 13.93 -9.45 10.61
N ASN A 26 13.34 -10.55 11.03
CA ASN A 26 13.19 -11.67 10.12
C ASN A 26 12.06 -11.36 9.14
N ILE A 27 11.93 -12.22 8.11
CA ILE A 27 10.99 -11.94 7.04
C ILE A 27 9.54 -11.91 7.55
N LYS A 28 9.25 -12.77 8.49
CA LYS A 28 7.90 -12.87 9.01
C LYS A 28 7.51 -11.59 9.75
N GLU A 29 8.38 -11.11 10.60
CA GLU A 29 8.12 -9.89 11.33
C GLU A 29 8.17 -8.68 10.44
N SER A 30 9.08 -8.69 9.47
CA SER A 30 9.15 -7.59 8.52
C SER A 30 7.85 -7.43 7.77
N LYS A 31 7.28 -8.53 7.33
CA LYS A 31 6.03 -8.45 6.58
C LYS A 31 4.88 -7.99 7.47
N ARG A 32 4.88 -8.43 8.69
CA ARG A 32 3.82 -8.06 9.61
C ARG A 32 3.84 -6.57 9.87
N MET A 33 5.01 -6.04 10.17
CA MET A 33 5.12 -4.62 10.44
C MET A 33 4.93 -3.80 9.18
N ALA A 34 5.42 -4.30 8.06
CA ALA A 34 5.27 -3.59 6.81
C ALA A 34 3.80 -3.49 6.42
N LYS A 35 3.03 -4.52 6.70
CA LYS A 35 1.63 -4.48 6.39
C LYS A 35 0.94 -3.36 7.16
N GLN A 36 1.27 -3.25 8.43
CA GLN A 36 0.68 -2.22 9.25
C GLN A 36 1.09 -0.83 8.78
N ASP A 37 2.38 -0.67 8.49
CA ASP A 37 2.86 0.60 7.98
C ASP A 37 2.24 0.95 6.65
N THR A 38 2.11 -0.04 5.78
CA THR A 38 1.51 0.19 4.48
C THR A 38 0.06 0.60 4.62
N ASP A 39 -0.67 -0.07 5.50
CA ASP A 39 -2.06 0.30 5.73
C ASP A 39 -2.16 1.73 6.22
N ASP A 40 -1.26 2.11 7.10
CA ASP A 40 -1.29 3.45 7.66
C ASP A 40 -0.98 4.48 6.58
N ILE A 41 0.04 4.22 5.77
CA ILE A 41 0.41 5.12 4.71
C ILE A 41 -0.68 5.23 3.67
N MET A 42 -1.23 4.10 3.27
CA MET A 42 -2.22 4.08 2.21
C MET A 42 -3.57 4.59 2.68
N SER A 43 -3.79 4.62 3.96
CA SER A 43 -5.07 5.08 4.48
C SER A 43 -5.38 6.49 4.00
N ASP A 44 -4.42 7.39 4.14
CA ASP A 44 -4.60 8.75 3.69
C ASP A 44 -4.71 8.83 2.18
N LYS A 45 -3.86 8.07 1.49
CA LYS A 45 -3.87 8.09 0.04
C LYS A 45 -5.16 7.53 -0.50
N GLU A 46 -5.64 6.46 0.10
CA GLU A 46 -6.86 5.84 -0.38
C GLU A 46 -8.05 6.75 -0.19
N THR A 47 -8.09 7.46 0.92
CA THR A 47 -9.17 8.39 1.16
C THR A 47 -9.16 9.51 0.12
N PHE A 48 -8.00 10.06 -0.13
CA PHE A 48 -7.88 11.14 -1.08
C PHE A 48 -8.25 10.69 -2.48
N ILE A 49 -7.68 9.57 -2.91
CA ILE A 49 -7.91 9.08 -4.26
C ILE A 49 -9.34 8.59 -4.41
N ASP A 50 -9.89 8.00 -3.38
CA ASP A 50 -11.24 7.51 -3.42
C ASP A 50 -12.21 8.66 -3.66
N ASN A 51 -12.01 9.77 -2.96
CA ASN A 51 -12.86 10.94 -3.17
C ASN A 51 -12.73 11.50 -4.57
N TYR A 52 -11.50 11.52 -5.06
CA TYR A 52 -11.26 12.08 -6.38
C TYR A 52 -11.74 11.15 -7.48
N ILE A 53 -11.38 9.90 -7.38
CA ILE A 53 -11.69 8.93 -8.43
C ILE A 53 -13.15 8.53 -8.41
N SER A 54 -13.74 8.52 -7.25
CA SER A 54 -15.13 8.16 -7.14
C SER A 54 -16.01 9.07 -8.00
N ASP A 55 -15.63 10.32 -8.11
CA ASP A 55 -16.35 11.24 -8.96
C ASP A 55 -16.09 11.00 -10.43
N VAL A 56 -14.88 10.60 -10.78
CA VAL A 56 -14.45 10.58 -12.16
C VAL A 56 -14.44 9.19 -12.73
N TRP A 57 -14.13 8.22 -11.90
CA TRP A 57 -13.87 6.87 -12.36
C TRP A 57 -14.74 5.83 -11.73
N GLU A 58 -15.91 6.20 -11.30
CA GLU A 58 -16.72 5.27 -10.57
C GLU A 58 -17.06 4.04 -11.37
N ASP A 59 -17.04 4.15 -12.69
CA ASP A 59 -17.34 3.03 -13.55
C ASP A 59 -16.16 2.19 -13.91
N VAL A 60 -14.98 2.60 -13.56
CA VAL A 60 -13.80 1.89 -13.95
C VAL A 60 -13.58 0.75 -13.03
N ASP A 61 -13.59 -0.44 -13.55
CA ASP A 61 -13.23 -1.43 -12.74
C ASP A 61 -12.16 -2.13 -13.17
N GLU A 62 -11.46 -2.28 -12.91
CA GLU A 62 -10.37 -2.76 -13.22
C GLU A 62 -10.13 -3.69 -13.58
#